data_2454d7eff229b269b0179016b3d14bb8
#
_entry.id   2454d7eff229b269b0179016b3d14bb8
#
_cell.length_a   1.000
_cell.length_b   1.000
_cell.length_c   1.000
_cell.angle_alpha   90.00
_cell.angle_beta   90.00
_cell.angle_gamma   90.00
#
_symmetry.space_group_name_H-M   'P 1'
#
loop_
_entity.id
_entity.type
_entity.pdbx_description
1 polymer ?
#
loop_
_entity_poly.entity_id
_entity_poly.type
_entity_poly.pdbx_seq_one_letter_code
_entity_poly.pdbx_strand_id
1 'polypeptide(L)'
;MDDRRKDQAERIVKRYAHLIEMQTGKAVRPYRADGYVNMMNKYGTSKDTTEGYRFRAEPVVPDELLTMYYEGNGLFAKIIDTPAEEAIKHGFTLESTKDQKIEDFYTEALDELDWEETAMTAIRWARLFGGSIAVMMINDGRGIDEPLDWRNIRSIDDIRVYDRSVIQPDYQSMFSYDPRDPFRTRGSRLGMPEFYHVTSRTGSFTVHDSRCLVFQNGILPENTTNSIYQLWGIPEYVRINRAIRDAEVAHGSATKLLDRSVQAVYKMKDLAAELATEEGEDRVLRRLQTIDMARGLLNSITIDSEGEDYDFRQFQFSG
;
A
#
# COMPACT_ATOMS: atom_id res chain seq x y z
N MET A 1 0.35 12.88 52.15
CA MET A 1 1.46 12.13 51.49
C MET A 1 0.99 11.21 50.37
N ASP A 2 -0.30 11.03 50.21
CA ASP A 2 -0.91 10.10 49.24
C ASP A 2 -1.17 10.71 47.85
N ASP A 3 -1.45 12.01 47.78
CA ASP A 3 -1.78 12.69 46.50
C ASP A 3 -0.61 12.80 45.55
N ARG A 4 0.60 12.99 46.04
CA ARG A 4 1.81 13.05 45.20
C ARG A 4 2.15 11.69 44.54
N ARG A 5 1.85 10.61 45.26
CA ARG A 5 2.06 9.24 44.73
C ARG A 5 1.04 8.89 43.65
N LYS A 6 -0.21 9.34 43.79
CA LYS A 6 -1.25 9.16 42.81
C LYS A 6 -0.92 9.93 41.50
N ASP A 7 -0.52 11.20 41.64
CA ASP A 7 -0.14 12.04 40.50
C ASP A 7 1.10 11.47 39.77
N GLN A 8 2.05 10.92 40.51
CA GLN A 8 3.22 10.26 39.92
C GLN A 8 2.88 8.95 39.21
N ALA A 9 1.97 8.16 39.77
CA ALA A 9 1.47 6.93 39.17
C ALA A 9 0.66 7.21 37.89
N GLU A 10 -0.18 8.25 37.88
CA GLU A 10 -0.91 8.66 36.69
C GLU A 10 0.02 9.14 35.56
N ARG A 11 1.08 9.88 35.89
CA ARG A 11 2.09 10.28 34.89
C ARG A 11 2.84 9.09 34.32
N ILE A 12 3.15 8.11 35.13
CA ILE A 12 3.79 6.86 34.71
C ILE A 12 2.84 6.08 33.80
N VAL A 13 1.58 5.91 34.20
CA VAL A 13 0.57 5.22 33.38
C VAL A 13 0.36 5.92 32.03
N LYS A 14 0.25 7.26 32.02
CA LYS A 14 0.12 8.02 30.73
C LYS A 14 1.35 7.86 29.84
N ARG A 15 2.55 7.82 30.43
CA ARG A 15 3.81 7.68 29.67
C ARG A 15 3.99 6.28 29.08
N TYR A 16 3.52 5.26 29.76
CA TYR A 16 3.65 3.86 29.32
C TYR A 16 2.37 3.31 28.66
N ALA A 17 1.26 4.03 28.72
CA ALA A 17 0.01 3.63 28.06
C ALA A 17 0.21 3.35 26.56
N HIS A 18 1.00 4.18 25.91
CA HIS A 18 1.35 4.01 24.49
C HIS A 18 2.18 2.74 24.22
N LEU A 19 3.11 2.40 25.12
CA LEU A 19 3.91 1.17 24.99
C LEU A 19 3.08 -0.09 25.24
N ILE A 20 2.12 -0.01 26.17
CA ILE A 20 1.19 -1.09 26.49
C ILE A 20 0.21 -1.30 25.30
N GLU A 21 -0.24 -0.22 24.67
CA GLU A 21 -1.09 -0.27 23.48
C GLU A 21 -0.37 -0.93 22.31
N MET A 22 0.92 -0.62 22.11
CA MET A 22 1.75 -1.28 21.10
C MET A 22 1.93 -2.78 21.32
N GLN A 23 2.07 -3.20 22.61
CA GLN A 23 2.30 -4.62 22.93
C GLN A 23 1.02 -5.47 22.96
N THR A 24 -0.11 -4.88 23.35
CA THR A 24 -1.34 -5.64 23.61
C THR A 24 -2.38 -5.52 22.49
N GLY A 25 -2.18 -4.61 21.52
CA GLY A 25 -3.16 -4.30 20.47
C GLY A 25 -4.49 -3.74 21.00
N LYS A 26 -4.60 -3.49 22.31
CA LYS A 26 -5.78 -2.90 22.95
C LYS A 26 -5.51 -1.43 23.24
N ALA A 27 -6.27 -0.55 22.60
CA ALA A 27 -6.21 0.87 22.88
C ALA A 27 -6.45 1.14 24.36
N VAL A 28 -5.41 1.59 25.06
CA VAL A 28 -5.57 2.14 26.41
C VAL A 28 -6.26 3.49 26.25
N ARG A 29 -7.58 3.52 26.42
CA ARG A 29 -8.34 4.75 26.30
C ARG A 29 -7.90 5.72 27.39
N PRO A 30 -7.45 6.94 27.05
CA PRO A 30 -7.34 7.96 28.05
C PRO A 30 -8.74 8.17 28.66
N TYR A 31 -8.83 8.10 29.98
CA TYR A 31 -10.06 8.38 30.69
C TYR A 31 -10.53 9.80 30.34
N ARG A 32 -11.59 9.90 29.54
CA ARG A 32 -12.24 11.19 29.26
C ARG A 32 -13.07 11.56 30.47
N ALA A 33 -12.65 12.59 31.17
CA ALA A 33 -13.31 13.06 32.38
C ALA A 33 -14.70 13.68 32.12
N ASP A 34 -15.02 14.00 30.85
CA ASP A 34 -16.26 14.65 30.46
C ASP A 34 -17.43 13.70 30.24
N GLY A 35 -17.20 12.38 30.15
CA GLY A 35 -18.26 11.36 30.06
C GLY A 35 -19.26 11.55 28.92
N TYR A 36 -19.04 12.53 28.03
CA TYR A 36 -19.96 12.86 26.97
C TYR A 36 -19.90 11.82 25.84
N VAL A 37 -21.02 11.13 25.65
CA VAL A 37 -21.20 10.16 24.56
C VAL A 37 -22.40 10.59 23.72
N ASN A 38 -22.15 10.94 22.47
CA ASN A 38 -23.23 11.23 21.54
C ASN A 38 -23.65 9.95 20.81
N MET A 39 -24.84 9.45 21.10
CA MET A 39 -25.35 8.20 20.52
C MET A 39 -25.65 8.31 19.02
N MET A 40 -26.00 9.49 18.51
CA MET A 40 -26.29 9.68 17.09
C MET A 40 -25.01 9.74 16.24
N ASN A 41 -24.06 10.55 16.65
CA ASN A 41 -22.80 10.72 15.92
C ASN A 41 -21.69 9.77 16.38
N LYS A 42 -21.99 8.95 17.39
CA LYS A 42 -21.06 7.98 17.99
C LYS A 42 -19.77 8.58 18.57
N TYR A 43 -19.72 9.92 18.74
CA TYR A 43 -18.59 10.59 19.39
C TYR A 43 -18.35 10.07 20.80
N GLY A 44 -17.08 9.80 21.14
CA GLY A 44 -16.69 9.25 22.43
C GLY A 44 -16.95 7.75 22.61
N THR A 45 -17.50 7.06 21.61
CA THR A 45 -17.67 5.59 21.59
C THR A 45 -16.51 4.88 20.87
N SER A 46 -16.48 3.54 20.93
CA SER A 46 -15.53 2.74 20.14
C SER A 46 -15.71 2.84 18.62
N LYS A 47 -16.82 3.43 18.19
CA LYS A 47 -17.16 3.66 16.77
C LYS A 47 -16.96 5.11 16.35
N ASP A 48 -16.30 5.91 17.16
CA ASP A 48 -15.97 7.30 16.86
C ASP A 48 -14.92 7.37 15.75
N THR A 49 -15.34 7.78 14.58
CA THR A 49 -14.46 7.90 13.40
C THR A 49 -13.44 9.03 13.55
N THR A 50 -13.71 10.05 14.40
CA THR A 50 -12.77 11.14 14.62
C THR A 50 -11.56 10.71 15.46
N GLU A 51 -11.67 9.67 16.27
CA GLU A 51 -10.51 9.07 16.95
C GLU A 51 -9.58 8.28 16.01
N GLY A 52 -10.08 7.93 14.82
CA GLY A 52 -9.31 7.26 13.78
C GLY A 52 -8.17 8.09 13.17
N TYR A 53 -8.12 9.41 13.42
CA TYR A 53 -7.07 10.30 12.91
C TYR A 53 -5.75 10.26 13.70
N ARG A 54 -5.66 9.45 14.77
CA ARG A 54 -4.39 9.27 15.49
C ARG A 54 -3.42 8.43 14.65
N PHE A 55 -2.15 8.83 14.66
CA PHE A 55 -1.10 8.04 14.07
C PHE A 55 -1.09 6.63 14.69
N ARG A 56 -1.16 5.63 13.83
CA ARG A 56 -0.95 4.22 14.17
C ARG A 56 0.16 3.70 13.28
N ALA A 57 1.12 3.01 13.88
CA ALA A 57 2.10 2.29 13.08
C ALA A 57 1.36 1.17 12.32
N GLU A 58 1.49 1.16 11.00
CA GLU A 58 0.99 0.06 10.20
C GLU A 58 1.87 -1.17 10.42
N PRO A 59 1.28 -2.36 10.53
CA PRO A 59 2.06 -3.59 10.63
C PRO A 59 2.85 -3.83 9.34
N VAL A 60 3.97 -4.54 9.46
CA VAL A 60 4.69 -5.03 8.29
C VAL A 60 3.78 -6.01 7.55
N VAL A 61 3.53 -5.72 6.28
CA VAL A 61 2.66 -6.55 5.43
C VAL A 61 3.52 -7.57 4.71
N PRO A 62 3.14 -8.86 4.70
CA PRO A 62 3.81 -9.89 3.92
C PRO A 62 3.82 -9.56 2.42
N ASP A 63 4.87 -9.96 1.72
CA ASP A 63 5.07 -9.63 0.31
C ASP A 63 3.96 -10.25 -0.58
N GLU A 64 3.42 -11.40 -0.21
CA GLU A 64 2.30 -12.03 -0.89
C GLU A 64 1.02 -11.18 -0.83
N LEU A 65 0.75 -10.55 0.31
CA LEU A 65 -0.40 -9.65 0.44
C LEU A 65 -0.20 -8.35 -0.34
N LEU A 66 1.02 -7.84 -0.41
CA LEU A 66 1.34 -6.68 -1.25
C LEU A 66 1.10 -6.98 -2.73
N THR A 67 1.50 -8.18 -3.18
CA THR A 67 1.24 -8.66 -4.55
C THR A 67 -0.25 -8.75 -4.83
N MET A 68 -1.02 -9.43 -3.96
CA MET A 68 -2.47 -9.55 -4.10
C MET A 68 -3.16 -8.18 -4.12
N TYR A 69 -2.69 -7.24 -3.31
CA TYR A 69 -3.24 -5.90 -3.27
C TYR A 69 -2.92 -5.10 -4.54
N TYR A 70 -1.71 -5.25 -5.06
CA TYR A 70 -1.30 -4.65 -6.32
C TYR A 70 -2.13 -5.19 -7.51
N GLU A 71 -2.38 -6.50 -7.55
CA GLU A 71 -3.20 -7.13 -8.58
C GLU A 71 -4.69 -6.76 -8.47
N GLY A 72 -5.21 -6.65 -7.25
CA GLY A 72 -6.64 -6.45 -6.99
C GLY A 72 -7.10 -5.00 -6.91
N ASN A 73 -6.21 -4.05 -6.66
CA ASN A 73 -6.54 -2.64 -6.44
C ASN A 73 -5.91 -1.74 -7.50
N GLY A 74 -6.71 -1.34 -8.51
CA GLY A 74 -6.23 -0.50 -9.60
C GLY A 74 -5.73 0.89 -9.17
N LEU A 75 -6.25 1.46 -8.07
CA LEU A 75 -5.75 2.72 -7.53
C LEU A 75 -4.35 2.54 -6.94
N PHE A 76 -4.15 1.47 -6.17
CA PHE A 76 -2.83 1.15 -5.62
C PHE A 76 -1.82 0.85 -6.72
N ALA A 77 -2.18 0.03 -7.70
CA ALA A 77 -1.33 -0.25 -8.86
C ALA A 77 -0.89 1.04 -9.56
N LYS A 78 -1.83 1.97 -9.80
CA LYS A 78 -1.51 3.25 -10.44
C LYS A 78 -0.56 4.12 -9.60
N ILE A 79 -0.67 4.11 -8.27
CA ILE A 79 0.24 4.83 -7.37
C ILE A 79 1.65 4.23 -7.42
N ILE A 80 1.78 2.92 -7.60
CA ILE A 80 3.08 2.26 -7.74
C ILE A 80 3.69 2.56 -9.12
N ASP A 81 2.92 2.39 -10.19
CA ASP A 81 3.41 2.42 -11.57
C ASP A 81 3.72 3.82 -12.06
N THR A 82 2.82 4.79 -11.84
CA THR A 82 2.95 6.14 -12.42
C THR A 82 4.29 6.81 -12.12
N PRO A 83 4.82 6.80 -10.87
CA PRO A 83 6.10 7.43 -10.61
C PRO A 83 7.28 6.72 -11.28
N ALA A 84 7.20 5.40 -11.50
CA ALA A 84 8.22 4.66 -12.23
C ALA A 84 8.18 5.01 -13.72
N GLU A 85 6.98 5.05 -14.30
CA GLU A 85 6.75 5.46 -15.69
C GLU A 85 7.23 6.89 -15.95
N GLU A 86 6.83 7.84 -15.09
CA GLU A 86 7.22 9.25 -15.24
C GLU A 86 8.72 9.48 -15.02
N ALA A 87 9.38 8.68 -14.18
CA ALA A 87 10.81 8.79 -13.96
C ALA A 87 11.63 8.42 -15.20
N ILE A 88 11.15 7.47 -16.00
CA ILE A 88 11.87 6.95 -17.18
C ILE A 88 11.38 7.57 -18.50
N LYS A 89 10.16 8.12 -18.53
CA LYS A 89 9.45 8.62 -19.72
C LYS A 89 10.26 9.50 -20.66
N HIS A 90 11.17 10.30 -20.12
CA HIS A 90 11.98 11.20 -20.93
C HIS A 90 13.35 10.64 -21.29
N GLY A 91 13.64 9.41 -20.83
CA GLY A 91 14.93 8.79 -21.04
C GLY A 91 16.08 9.64 -20.53
N PHE A 92 17.24 9.45 -21.08
CA PHE A 92 18.40 10.31 -20.91
C PHE A 92 19.18 10.42 -22.23
N THR A 93 19.91 11.50 -22.38
CA THR A 93 20.77 11.71 -23.54
C THR A 93 22.21 11.59 -23.11
N LEU A 94 22.98 10.73 -23.81
CA LEU A 94 24.40 10.63 -23.60
C LEU A 94 25.10 11.68 -24.49
N GLU A 95 25.90 12.54 -23.88
CA GLU A 95 26.69 13.52 -24.60
C GLU A 95 28.19 13.23 -24.40
N SER A 96 28.90 13.03 -25.49
CA SER A 96 30.36 12.88 -25.46
C SER A 96 31.06 14.10 -26.10
N THR A 97 32.00 14.66 -25.39
CA THR A 97 32.79 15.77 -25.90
C THR A 97 33.81 15.36 -26.98
N LYS A 98 33.93 14.09 -27.29
CA LYS A 98 35.01 13.58 -28.11
C LYS A 98 34.58 12.97 -29.45
N ASP A 99 33.51 12.21 -29.50
CA ASP A 99 33.10 11.53 -30.72
C ASP A 99 31.62 11.09 -30.66
N GLN A 100 30.82 11.48 -31.65
CA GLN A 100 29.41 11.12 -31.77
C GLN A 100 29.22 9.61 -31.99
N LYS A 101 30.19 8.94 -32.60
CA LYS A 101 30.11 7.48 -32.76
C LYS A 101 30.10 6.71 -31.44
N ILE A 102 30.69 7.29 -30.39
CA ILE A 102 30.70 6.70 -29.06
C ILE A 102 29.30 6.82 -28.45
N GLU A 103 28.61 7.95 -28.67
CA GLU A 103 27.24 8.15 -28.22
C GLU A 103 26.28 7.16 -28.86
N ASP A 104 26.35 7.04 -30.20
CA ASP A 104 25.52 6.12 -30.95
C ASP A 104 25.74 4.67 -30.50
N PHE A 105 27.00 4.27 -30.29
CA PHE A 105 27.33 2.92 -29.80
C PHE A 105 26.76 2.61 -28.42
N TYR A 106 26.88 3.55 -27.47
CA TYR A 106 26.33 3.32 -26.13
C TYR A 106 24.81 3.36 -26.10
N THR A 107 24.20 4.21 -26.93
CA THR A 107 22.73 4.25 -27.04
C THR A 107 22.21 2.93 -27.60
N GLU A 108 22.81 2.41 -28.69
CA GLU A 108 22.43 1.12 -29.26
C GLU A 108 22.62 -0.03 -28.27
N ALA A 109 23.73 -0.05 -27.53
CA ALA A 109 23.98 -1.08 -26.51
C ALA A 109 22.98 -1.03 -25.33
N LEU A 110 22.53 0.15 -24.95
CA LEU A 110 21.52 0.30 -23.90
C LEU A 110 20.13 -0.12 -24.41
N ASP A 111 19.80 0.19 -25.66
CA ASP A 111 18.55 -0.23 -26.28
C ASP A 111 18.49 -1.76 -26.43
N GLU A 112 19.62 -2.41 -26.80
CA GLU A 112 19.72 -3.88 -26.84
C GLU A 112 19.49 -4.55 -25.46
N LEU A 113 19.79 -3.85 -24.37
CA LEU A 113 19.60 -4.33 -23.00
C LEU A 113 18.20 -4.00 -22.43
N ASP A 114 17.32 -3.35 -23.20
CA ASP A 114 16.00 -2.88 -22.74
C ASP A 114 16.09 -2.14 -21.40
N TRP A 115 17.12 -1.26 -21.28
CA TRP A 115 17.43 -0.65 -19.99
C TRP A 115 16.27 0.18 -19.41
N GLU A 116 15.45 0.81 -20.26
CA GLU A 116 14.32 1.63 -19.81
C GLU A 116 13.27 0.77 -19.11
N GLU A 117 12.88 -0.36 -19.71
CA GLU A 117 11.93 -1.29 -19.12
C GLU A 117 12.50 -1.94 -17.85
N THR A 118 13.79 -2.30 -17.89
CA THR A 118 14.50 -2.85 -16.74
C THR A 118 14.55 -1.87 -15.59
N ALA A 119 14.92 -0.61 -15.83
CA ALA A 119 14.95 0.43 -14.80
C ALA A 119 13.55 0.75 -14.25
N MET A 120 12.55 0.86 -15.13
CA MET A 120 11.16 1.07 -14.74
C MET A 120 10.66 -0.07 -13.84
N THR A 121 10.94 -1.31 -14.21
CA THR A 121 10.57 -2.50 -13.44
C THR A 121 11.29 -2.51 -12.10
N ALA A 122 12.57 -2.16 -12.04
CA ALA A 122 13.32 -2.08 -10.80
C ALA A 122 12.74 -1.01 -9.84
N ILE A 123 12.40 0.16 -10.34
CA ILE A 123 11.76 1.22 -9.55
C ILE A 123 10.37 0.77 -9.08
N ARG A 124 9.57 0.15 -9.93
CA ARG A 124 8.23 -0.37 -9.63
C ARG A 124 8.29 -1.37 -8.49
N TRP A 125 9.16 -2.38 -8.58
CA TRP A 125 9.31 -3.38 -7.52
C TRP A 125 9.93 -2.82 -6.25
N ALA A 126 10.86 -1.86 -6.35
CA ALA A 126 11.37 -1.16 -5.17
C ALA A 126 10.25 -0.41 -4.44
N ARG A 127 9.33 0.23 -5.14
CA ARG A 127 8.17 0.91 -4.54
C ARG A 127 7.16 -0.06 -3.93
N LEU A 128 6.88 -1.18 -4.62
CA LEU A 128 5.92 -2.17 -4.16
C LEU A 128 6.39 -2.89 -2.90
N PHE A 129 7.61 -3.42 -2.91
CA PHE A 129 8.14 -4.26 -1.84
C PHE A 129 9.10 -3.54 -0.87
N GLY A 130 9.50 -2.31 -1.19
CA GLY A 130 10.50 -1.56 -0.45
C GLY A 130 11.91 -1.69 -1.01
N GLY A 131 12.17 -2.67 -1.87
CA GLY A 131 13.46 -2.87 -2.50
C GLY A 131 13.44 -3.87 -3.66
N SER A 132 14.39 -3.69 -4.57
CA SER A 132 14.66 -4.60 -5.70
C SER A 132 16.13 -4.55 -6.05
N ILE A 133 16.61 -5.54 -6.79
CA ILE A 133 17.96 -5.58 -7.32
C ILE A 133 17.91 -5.88 -8.81
N ALA A 134 18.57 -5.06 -9.61
CA ALA A 134 18.90 -5.41 -10.98
C ALA A 134 20.29 -6.06 -11.00
N VAL A 135 20.33 -7.34 -11.36
CA VAL A 135 21.56 -8.13 -11.46
C VAL A 135 22.09 -8.00 -12.87
N MET A 136 23.30 -7.48 -13.00
CA MET A 136 24.00 -7.36 -14.27
C MET A 136 24.76 -8.65 -14.57
N MET A 137 24.40 -9.34 -15.63
CA MET A 137 25.11 -10.51 -16.11
C MET A 137 26.27 -10.07 -17.00
N ILE A 138 27.42 -9.85 -16.36
CA ILE A 138 28.63 -9.32 -17.01
C ILE A 138 29.64 -10.45 -17.20
N ASN A 139 30.08 -10.61 -18.42
CA ASN A 139 31.15 -11.54 -18.78
C ASN A 139 32.53 -10.89 -18.59
N ASP A 140 33.13 -11.14 -17.46
CA ASP A 140 34.52 -10.76 -17.13
C ASP A 140 35.45 -11.98 -16.97
N GLY A 141 34.89 -13.18 -17.24
CA GLY A 141 35.61 -14.46 -17.10
C GLY A 141 35.59 -15.02 -15.66
N ARG A 142 34.86 -14.38 -14.73
CA ARG A 142 34.66 -14.82 -13.33
C ARG A 142 33.22 -15.27 -13.08
N GLY A 143 33.01 -15.94 -11.96
CA GLY A 143 31.66 -16.32 -11.51
C GLY A 143 30.83 -15.11 -11.08
N ILE A 144 29.53 -15.28 -11.07
CA ILE A 144 28.58 -14.23 -10.64
C ILE A 144 28.70 -13.92 -9.14
N ASP A 145 29.20 -14.86 -8.37
CA ASP A 145 29.49 -14.80 -6.95
C ASP A 145 30.85 -14.14 -6.63
N GLU A 146 31.69 -13.90 -7.65
CA GLU A 146 32.94 -13.22 -7.48
C GLU A 146 32.85 -11.72 -7.75
N PRO A 147 33.69 -10.88 -7.11
CA PRO A 147 33.79 -9.46 -7.40
C PRO A 147 34.03 -9.18 -8.88
N LEU A 148 33.35 -8.19 -9.44
CA LEU A 148 33.48 -7.77 -10.82
C LEU A 148 34.89 -7.25 -11.10
N ASP A 149 35.56 -7.79 -12.14
CA ASP A 149 36.82 -7.28 -12.66
C ASP A 149 36.57 -6.20 -13.73
N TRP A 150 36.53 -4.95 -13.30
CA TRP A 150 36.30 -3.79 -14.17
C TRP A 150 37.31 -3.65 -15.34
N ARG A 151 38.43 -4.30 -15.24
CA ARG A 151 39.49 -4.22 -16.27
C ARG A 151 39.33 -5.27 -17.36
N ASN A 152 38.53 -6.30 -17.12
CA ASN A 152 38.39 -7.44 -18.01
C ASN A 152 36.93 -7.66 -18.48
N ILE A 153 36.13 -6.61 -18.47
CA ILE A 153 34.75 -6.69 -18.99
C ILE A 153 34.82 -6.93 -20.50
N ARG A 154 34.15 -8.00 -20.95
CA ARG A 154 34.05 -8.37 -22.36
C ARG A 154 32.71 -8.03 -22.95
N SER A 155 31.61 -8.29 -22.21
CA SER A 155 30.24 -8.01 -22.61
C SER A 155 29.35 -7.85 -21.37
N ILE A 156 28.24 -7.18 -21.55
CA ILE A 156 27.10 -7.20 -20.64
C ILE A 156 26.05 -8.02 -21.37
N ASP A 157 25.77 -9.22 -20.88
CA ASP A 157 24.94 -10.17 -21.61
C ASP A 157 23.44 -9.96 -21.32
N ASP A 158 23.07 -9.53 -20.09
CA ASP A 158 21.69 -9.32 -19.69
C ASP A 158 21.63 -8.50 -18.38
N ILE A 159 20.48 -7.88 -18.10
CA ILE A 159 20.18 -7.25 -16.82
C ILE A 159 18.82 -7.78 -16.33
N ARG A 160 18.80 -8.45 -15.20
CA ARG A 160 17.57 -9.04 -14.64
C ARG A 160 17.19 -8.43 -13.31
N VAL A 161 15.94 -8.02 -13.23
CA VAL A 161 15.39 -7.46 -12.00
C VAL A 161 14.76 -8.56 -11.14
N TYR A 162 15.13 -8.54 -9.88
CA TYR A 162 14.55 -9.39 -8.84
C TYR A 162 13.99 -8.50 -7.74
N ASP A 163 12.81 -8.84 -7.27
CA ASP A 163 12.17 -8.16 -6.16
C ASP A 163 12.66 -8.71 -4.79
N ARG A 164 12.38 -7.97 -3.74
CA ARG A 164 12.81 -8.33 -2.39
C ARG A 164 12.33 -9.71 -1.93
N SER A 165 11.20 -10.20 -2.40
CA SER A 165 10.62 -11.46 -1.92
C SER A 165 11.47 -12.68 -2.27
N VAL A 166 12.25 -12.59 -3.36
CA VAL A 166 13.13 -13.67 -3.84
C VAL A 166 14.60 -13.47 -3.50
N ILE A 167 14.94 -12.36 -2.82
CA ILE A 167 16.32 -11.99 -2.49
C ILE A 167 16.51 -12.01 -0.99
N GLN A 168 17.53 -12.75 -0.55
CA GLN A 168 17.98 -12.76 0.83
C GLN A 168 19.38 -12.15 0.93
N PRO A 169 19.56 -10.99 1.60
CA PRO A 169 20.87 -10.42 1.88
C PRO A 169 21.68 -11.34 2.80
N ASP A 170 22.98 -11.48 2.55
CA ASP A 170 23.87 -12.18 3.46
C ASP A 170 24.28 -11.27 4.62
N TYR A 171 23.72 -11.51 5.80
CA TYR A 171 24.03 -10.74 7.00
C TYR A 171 25.37 -11.10 7.66
N GLN A 172 26.05 -12.16 7.20
CA GLN A 172 27.33 -12.57 7.75
C GLN A 172 28.49 -11.87 7.06
N SER A 173 28.30 -11.53 5.78
CA SER A 173 29.28 -10.83 4.95
C SER A 173 28.82 -9.41 4.66
N MET A 174 29.14 -8.48 5.55
CA MET A 174 28.80 -7.07 5.38
C MET A 174 30.03 -6.22 5.16
N PHE A 175 29.91 -5.19 4.32
CA PHE A 175 30.99 -4.22 4.15
C PHE A 175 31.26 -3.49 5.46
N SER A 176 32.45 -3.72 6.03
CA SER A 176 32.92 -3.06 7.24
C SER A 176 34.01 -2.04 6.91
N TYR A 177 34.17 -1.03 7.79
CA TYR A 177 35.26 -0.09 7.66
C TYR A 177 36.60 -0.79 7.87
N ASP A 178 37.44 -0.82 6.82
CA ASP A 178 38.84 -1.26 6.91
C ASP A 178 39.78 -0.06 6.69
N PRO A 179 40.50 0.38 7.72
CA PRO A 179 41.41 1.49 7.61
C PRO A 179 42.61 1.17 6.67
N ARG A 180 42.86 -0.11 6.35
CA ARG A 180 43.94 -0.55 5.45
C ARG A 180 43.52 -0.49 3.99
N ASP A 181 42.24 -0.61 3.71
CA ASP A 181 41.69 -0.47 2.37
C ASP A 181 40.53 0.58 2.35
N PRO A 182 40.90 1.89 2.37
CA PRO A 182 39.90 2.94 2.35
C PRO A 182 39.12 3.02 1.04
N PHE A 183 39.53 2.34 -0.03
CA PHE A 183 38.80 2.29 -1.29
C PHE A 183 37.64 1.30 -1.26
N ARG A 184 37.78 0.19 -0.53
CA ARG A 184 36.73 -0.82 -0.34
C ARG A 184 35.55 -0.27 0.48
N THR A 185 35.79 0.72 1.32
CA THR A 185 34.82 1.29 2.26
C THR A 185 34.36 2.71 1.90
N ARG A 186 34.71 3.21 0.70
CA ARG A 186 34.22 4.50 0.25
C ARG A 186 32.76 4.45 -0.15
N GLY A 187 31.94 5.34 0.44
CA GLY A 187 30.59 5.63 -0.01
C GLY A 187 29.49 4.97 0.81
N SER A 188 28.33 4.89 0.22
CA SER A 188 27.07 4.45 0.81
C SER A 188 26.95 2.94 1.08
N ARG A 189 27.99 2.15 0.82
CA ARG A 189 27.96 0.69 0.96
C ARG A 189 28.36 0.15 2.34
N LEU A 190 28.87 1.01 3.22
CA LEU A 190 29.20 0.60 4.59
C LEU A 190 27.97 0.07 5.32
N GLY A 191 28.07 -1.13 5.89
CA GLY A 191 26.94 -1.81 6.52
C GLY A 191 25.93 -2.45 5.56
N MET A 192 26.25 -2.50 4.24
CA MET A 192 25.47 -3.25 3.26
C MET A 192 26.04 -4.67 3.05
N PRO A 193 25.22 -5.63 2.60
CA PRO A 193 25.69 -6.99 2.32
C PRO A 193 26.70 -7.02 1.17
N GLU A 194 27.68 -7.90 1.27
CA GLU A 194 28.64 -8.18 0.18
C GLU A 194 28.03 -9.16 -0.84
N PHE A 195 27.11 -10.04 -0.38
CA PHE A 195 26.44 -11.04 -1.19
C PHE A 195 24.94 -11.01 -1.03
N TYR A 196 24.25 -11.34 -2.11
CA TYR A 196 22.80 -11.53 -2.15
C TYR A 196 22.49 -12.94 -2.67
N HIS A 197 21.67 -13.68 -1.93
CA HIS A 197 21.16 -14.98 -2.35
C HIS A 197 19.83 -14.79 -3.07
N VAL A 198 19.78 -15.14 -4.34
CA VAL A 198 18.57 -15.04 -5.16
C VAL A 198 17.97 -16.43 -5.31
N THR A 199 16.69 -16.58 -4.94
CA THR A 199 15.96 -17.84 -5.12
C THR A 199 14.76 -17.56 -6.03
N SER A 200 14.95 -17.79 -7.32
CA SER A 200 13.93 -17.55 -8.34
C SER A 200 13.41 -18.85 -8.96
N ARG A 201 12.39 -18.74 -9.82
CA ARG A 201 11.87 -19.88 -10.61
C ARG A 201 12.93 -20.56 -11.48
N THR A 202 13.97 -19.84 -11.86
CA THR A 202 15.04 -20.34 -12.72
C THR A 202 16.16 -21.01 -11.96
N GLY A 203 16.14 -20.96 -10.62
CA GLY A 203 17.15 -21.57 -9.75
C GLY A 203 17.56 -20.66 -8.61
N SER A 204 18.47 -21.15 -7.80
CA SER A 204 19.09 -20.39 -6.70
C SER A 204 20.55 -20.15 -7.00
N PHE A 205 20.99 -18.91 -6.81
CA PHE A 205 22.39 -18.51 -7.00
C PHE A 205 22.75 -17.38 -6.05
N THR A 206 24.05 -17.18 -5.86
CA THR A 206 24.59 -16.06 -5.08
C THR A 206 25.21 -15.06 -6.02
N VAL A 207 24.97 -13.78 -5.77
CA VAL A 207 25.53 -12.69 -6.56
C VAL A 207 26.33 -11.74 -5.65
N HIS A 208 27.48 -11.30 -6.13
CA HIS A 208 28.29 -10.30 -5.44
C HIS A 208 27.74 -8.90 -5.68
N ASP A 209 27.74 -8.05 -4.65
CA ASP A 209 27.20 -6.68 -4.69
C ASP A 209 27.73 -5.82 -5.88
N SER A 210 28.99 -6.02 -6.30
CA SER A 210 29.56 -5.27 -7.44
C SER A 210 28.86 -5.52 -8.79
N ARG A 211 28.04 -6.57 -8.88
CA ARG A 211 27.23 -6.93 -10.06
C ARG A 211 25.75 -6.57 -9.87
N CYS A 212 25.44 -5.83 -8.82
CA CYS A 212 24.08 -5.49 -8.44
C CYS A 212 23.85 -3.98 -8.48
N LEU A 213 22.73 -3.57 -9.06
CA LEU A 213 22.17 -2.24 -8.86
C LEU A 213 21.04 -2.37 -7.86
N VAL A 214 21.24 -1.85 -6.66
CA VAL A 214 20.27 -1.95 -5.56
C VAL A 214 19.36 -0.74 -5.56
N PHE A 215 18.05 -0.97 -5.65
CA PHE A 215 17.00 0.04 -5.58
C PHE A 215 16.28 -0.06 -4.24
N GLN A 216 16.17 1.05 -3.53
CA GLN A 216 15.49 1.12 -2.24
C GLN A 216 14.44 2.23 -2.24
N ASN A 217 13.25 1.94 -1.74
CA ASN A 217 12.18 2.93 -1.63
C ASN A 217 12.26 3.68 -0.29
N GLY A 218 12.86 4.87 -0.33
CA GLY A 218 13.04 5.74 0.82
C GLY A 218 14.23 5.35 1.69
N ILE A 219 14.81 6.37 2.32
CA ILE A 219 15.92 6.21 3.26
C ILE A 219 15.34 6.08 4.66
N LEU A 220 15.70 5.02 5.36
CA LEU A 220 15.30 4.76 6.73
C LEU A 220 16.44 5.02 7.71
N PRO A 221 16.11 5.36 8.97
CA PRO A 221 17.11 5.32 10.03
C PRO A 221 17.71 3.92 10.15
N GLU A 222 19.03 3.82 10.33
CA GLU A 222 19.78 2.57 10.33
C GLU A 222 19.19 1.50 11.27
N ASN A 223 18.78 1.90 12.47
CA ASN A 223 18.18 0.99 13.44
C ASN A 223 16.86 0.37 12.92
N THR A 224 16.03 1.12 12.21
CA THR A 224 14.78 0.62 11.64
C THR A 224 15.04 -0.29 10.44
N THR A 225 15.98 0.09 9.60
CA THR A 225 16.37 -0.68 8.41
C THR A 225 16.82 -2.09 8.80
N ASN A 226 17.67 -2.21 9.82
CA ASN A 226 18.23 -3.49 10.24
C ASN A 226 17.21 -4.40 10.94
N SER A 227 16.27 -3.84 11.71
CA SER A 227 15.39 -4.64 12.55
C SER A 227 14.07 -5.07 11.88
N ILE A 228 13.48 -4.22 11.05
CA ILE A 228 12.14 -4.43 10.52
C ILE A 228 12.15 -4.76 9.03
N TYR A 229 12.91 -3.98 8.25
CA TYR A 229 12.91 -4.07 6.80
C TYR A 229 14.11 -4.80 6.23
N GLN A 230 14.93 -5.40 7.06
CA GLN A 230 16.05 -6.26 6.66
C GLN A 230 16.97 -5.60 5.61
N LEU A 231 17.42 -4.38 5.88
CA LEU A 231 18.26 -3.55 5.00
C LEU A 231 17.54 -2.98 3.76
N TRP A 232 16.24 -3.24 3.59
CA TRP A 232 15.45 -2.67 2.51
C TRP A 232 14.75 -1.37 2.92
N GLY A 233 14.21 -0.67 1.95
CA GLY A 233 13.33 0.49 2.17
C GLY A 233 11.93 0.11 2.60
N ILE A 234 11.05 1.10 2.70
CA ILE A 234 9.65 0.92 3.11
C ILE A 234 8.78 0.66 1.87
N PRO A 235 7.95 -0.39 1.86
CA PRO A 235 6.89 -0.52 0.86
C PRO A 235 6.00 0.73 0.86
N GLU A 236 5.65 1.25 -0.31
CA GLU A 236 4.82 2.46 -0.41
C GLU A 236 3.47 2.29 0.26
N TYR A 237 2.93 1.07 0.26
CA TYR A 237 1.71 0.70 0.96
C TYR A 237 1.65 1.23 2.40
N VAL A 238 2.74 1.12 3.15
CA VAL A 238 2.79 1.54 4.57
C VAL A 238 2.45 3.03 4.74
N ARG A 239 2.83 3.86 3.76
CA ARG A 239 2.61 5.31 3.78
C ARG A 239 1.22 5.70 3.32
N ILE A 240 0.66 4.98 2.35
CA ILE A 240 -0.55 5.39 1.62
C ILE A 240 -1.79 4.58 1.98
N ASN A 241 -1.65 3.43 2.65
CA ASN A 241 -2.75 2.52 2.96
C ASN A 241 -3.96 3.23 3.58
N ARG A 242 -3.71 4.11 4.54
CA ARG A 242 -4.78 4.85 5.19
C ARG A 242 -5.54 5.76 4.22
N ALA A 243 -4.81 6.51 3.39
CA ALA A 243 -5.42 7.42 2.42
C ALA A 243 -6.25 6.66 1.38
N ILE A 244 -5.77 5.50 0.93
CA ILE A 244 -6.51 4.65 -0.01
C ILE A 244 -7.78 4.11 0.65
N ARG A 245 -7.70 3.58 1.86
CA ARG A 245 -8.88 3.07 2.58
C ARG A 245 -9.92 4.16 2.83
N ASP A 246 -9.49 5.36 3.21
CA ASP A 246 -10.38 6.49 3.40
C ASP A 246 -11.06 6.90 2.08
N ALA A 247 -10.32 6.89 0.96
CA ALA A 247 -10.87 7.14 -0.38
C ALA A 247 -11.88 6.05 -0.82
N GLU A 248 -11.57 4.77 -0.58
CA GLU A 248 -12.47 3.65 -0.89
C GLU A 248 -13.76 3.73 -0.07
N VAL A 249 -13.67 4.03 1.23
CA VAL A 249 -14.84 4.23 2.10
C VAL A 249 -15.69 5.42 1.66
N ALA A 250 -15.03 6.53 1.30
CA ALA A 250 -15.74 7.73 0.81
C ALA A 250 -16.47 7.44 -0.51
N HIS A 251 -15.78 6.79 -1.46
CA HIS A 251 -16.37 6.39 -2.73
C HIS A 251 -17.53 5.41 -2.55
N GLY A 252 -17.37 4.37 -1.74
CA GLY A 252 -18.43 3.41 -1.45
C GLY A 252 -19.63 4.06 -0.72
N SER A 253 -19.39 5.05 0.14
CA SER A 253 -20.45 5.82 0.80
C SER A 253 -21.19 6.71 -0.19
N ALA A 254 -20.46 7.37 -1.11
CA ALA A 254 -21.08 8.19 -2.15
C ALA A 254 -21.93 7.34 -3.10
N THR A 255 -21.45 6.18 -3.52
CA THR A 255 -22.22 5.23 -4.34
C THR A 255 -23.52 4.80 -3.63
N LYS A 256 -23.43 4.42 -2.36
CA LYS A 256 -24.62 4.07 -1.56
C LYS A 256 -25.60 5.23 -1.39
N LEU A 257 -25.10 6.47 -1.29
CA LEU A 257 -25.96 7.66 -1.24
C LEU A 257 -26.67 7.88 -2.57
N LEU A 258 -25.99 7.68 -3.69
CA LEU A 258 -26.58 7.77 -5.03
C LEU A 258 -27.65 6.69 -5.23
N ASP A 259 -27.37 5.45 -4.86
CA ASP A 259 -28.34 4.35 -4.92
C ASP A 259 -29.60 4.63 -4.08
N ARG A 260 -29.44 5.32 -2.95
CA ARG A 260 -30.52 5.68 -2.03
C ARG A 260 -31.12 7.05 -2.31
N SER A 261 -30.60 7.81 -3.27
CA SER A 261 -31.07 9.15 -3.58
C SER A 261 -32.50 9.16 -4.09
N VAL A 262 -32.98 8.02 -4.56
CA VAL A 262 -34.33 7.79 -5.04
C VAL A 262 -35.08 6.90 -4.05
N GLN A 263 -35.91 7.47 -3.20
CA GLN A 263 -36.78 6.71 -2.32
C GLN A 263 -38.18 6.67 -2.88
N ALA A 264 -38.70 5.48 -3.07
CA ALA A 264 -40.11 5.28 -3.38
C ALA A 264 -40.92 5.32 -2.06
N VAL A 265 -41.91 6.17 -2.00
CA VAL A 265 -42.84 6.28 -0.86
C VAL A 265 -44.16 5.68 -1.26
N TYR A 266 -44.52 4.55 -0.67
CA TYR A 266 -45.80 3.90 -0.86
C TYR A 266 -46.73 4.34 0.26
N LYS A 267 -47.84 4.92 -0.11
CA LYS A 267 -48.92 5.31 0.85
C LYS A 267 -50.00 4.25 0.78
N MET A 268 -50.20 3.51 1.85
CA MET A 268 -51.25 2.50 1.98
C MET A 268 -52.26 2.95 3.01
N LYS A 269 -53.56 2.76 2.68
CA LYS A 269 -54.66 3.05 3.60
C LYS A 269 -54.70 1.95 4.68
N ASP A 270 -54.93 2.37 5.92
CA ASP A 270 -55.11 1.48 7.09
C ASP A 270 -53.89 0.51 7.35
N LEU A 271 -52.69 0.85 6.91
CA LEU A 271 -51.48 0.03 7.06
C LEU A 271 -51.25 -0.45 8.51
N ALA A 272 -51.50 0.41 9.50
CA ALA A 272 -51.32 0.06 10.91
C ALA A 272 -52.32 -1.03 11.39
N ALA A 273 -53.55 -1.03 10.85
CA ALA A 273 -54.52 -2.04 11.18
C ALA A 273 -54.24 -3.38 10.48
N GLU A 274 -53.72 -3.34 9.26
CA GLU A 274 -53.28 -4.55 8.53
C GLU A 274 -52.06 -5.20 9.16
N LEU A 275 -51.07 -4.43 9.56
CA LEU A 275 -49.86 -4.93 10.24
C LEU A 275 -50.11 -5.47 11.66
N ALA A 276 -51.30 -5.24 12.23
CA ALA A 276 -51.67 -5.78 13.54
C ALA A 276 -52.06 -7.28 13.49
N THR A 277 -52.21 -7.86 12.32
CA THR A 277 -52.54 -9.28 12.12
C THR A 277 -51.43 -9.96 11.28
N GLU A 278 -51.10 -11.21 11.64
CA GLU A 278 -50.05 -12.00 10.95
C GLU A 278 -50.40 -12.23 9.46
N GLU A 279 -51.66 -12.43 9.15
CA GLU A 279 -52.16 -12.55 7.76
C GLU A 279 -52.10 -11.22 6.99
N GLY A 280 -52.27 -10.11 7.67
CA GLY A 280 -52.17 -8.76 7.09
C GLY A 280 -50.70 -8.39 6.78
N GLU A 281 -49.78 -8.74 7.68
CA GLU A 281 -48.32 -8.55 7.45
C GLU A 281 -47.85 -9.32 6.19
N ASP A 282 -48.26 -10.59 6.05
CA ASP A 282 -47.94 -11.40 4.88
C ASP A 282 -48.51 -10.80 3.58
N ARG A 283 -49.73 -10.25 3.61
CA ARG A 283 -50.32 -9.57 2.44
C ARG A 283 -49.53 -8.33 2.03
N VAL A 284 -49.17 -7.47 3.00
CA VAL A 284 -48.40 -6.28 2.78
C VAL A 284 -47.02 -6.61 2.22
N LEU A 285 -46.35 -7.63 2.79
CA LEU A 285 -45.03 -8.09 2.30
C LEU A 285 -45.09 -8.62 0.87
N ARG A 286 -46.09 -9.46 0.53
CA ARG A 286 -46.24 -9.98 -0.84
C ARG A 286 -46.53 -8.84 -1.83
N ARG A 287 -47.32 -7.85 -1.43
CA ARG A 287 -47.64 -6.70 -2.27
C ARG A 287 -46.40 -5.84 -2.51
N LEU A 288 -45.59 -5.53 -1.49
CA LEU A 288 -44.34 -4.82 -1.63
C LEU A 288 -43.35 -5.56 -2.51
N GLN A 289 -43.22 -6.88 -2.36
CA GLN A 289 -42.38 -7.71 -3.22
C GLN A 289 -42.83 -7.68 -4.69
N THR A 290 -44.16 -7.72 -4.93
CA THR A 290 -44.72 -7.65 -6.31
C THR A 290 -44.44 -6.30 -6.95
N ILE A 291 -44.60 -5.21 -6.19
CA ILE A 291 -44.32 -3.84 -6.65
C ILE A 291 -42.82 -3.67 -6.94
N ASP A 292 -41.96 -4.19 -6.09
CA ASP A 292 -40.50 -4.08 -6.24
C ASP A 292 -40.02 -4.90 -7.45
N MET A 293 -40.60 -6.07 -7.67
CA MET A 293 -40.35 -6.90 -8.83
C MET A 293 -40.84 -6.25 -10.15
N ALA A 294 -42.03 -5.67 -10.15
CA ALA A 294 -42.59 -4.93 -11.28
C ALA A 294 -41.76 -3.69 -11.61
N ARG A 295 -41.29 -2.97 -10.58
CA ARG A 295 -40.40 -1.82 -10.75
C ARG A 295 -39.05 -2.22 -11.36
N GLY A 296 -38.47 -3.33 -10.91
CA GLY A 296 -37.19 -3.84 -11.45
C GLY A 296 -37.29 -4.28 -12.93
N LEU A 297 -38.46 -4.80 -13.34
CA LEU A 297 -38.64 -5.33 -14.70
C LEU A 297 -39.18 -4.30 -15.71
N LEU A 298 -40.06 -3.42 -15.29
CA LEU A 298 -40.84 -2.55 -16.19
C LEU A 298 -40.57 -1.06 -16.03
N ASN A 299 -39.77 -0.64 -15.05
CA ASN A 299 -39.62 0.77 -14.64
C ASN A 299 -40.96 1.51 -14.44
N SER A 300 -42.03 0.75 -14.15
CA SER A 300 -43.38 1.24 -13.95
C SER A 300 -43.95 0.71 -12.63
N ILE A 301 -44.83 1.50 -12.02
CA ILE A 301 -45.50 1.11 -10.78
C ILE A 301 -46.97 1.11 -11.07
N THR A 302 -47.64 0.01 -10.74
CA THR A 302 -49.09 -0.11 -10.80
C THR A 302 -49.62 0.01 -9.40
N ILE A 303 -50.48 1.02 -9.16
CA ILE A 303 -51.12 1.29 -7.89
C ILE A 303 -52.64 1.22 -8.07
N ASP A 304 -53.34 0.93 -6.99
CA ASP A 304 -54.81 0.95 -6.99
C ASP A 304 -55.33 2.41 -7.00
N SER A 305 -56.28 2.72 -7.87
CA SER A 305 -56.80 4.09 -8.06
C SER A 305 -57.60 4.59 -6.86
N GLU A 306 -58.12 3.69 -6.01
CA GLU A 306 -58.92 4.05 -4.85
C GLU A 306 -58.19 3.75 -3.53
N GLY A 307 -57.32 4.63 -3.08
CA GLY A 307 -56.71 4.54 -1.74
C GLY A 307 -55.23 4.37 -1.65
N GLU A 308 -54.54 4.31 -2.78
CA GLU A 308 -53.10 4.29 -2.85
C GLU A 308 -52.58 5.53 -3.57
N ASP A 309 -51.47 6.08 -3.07
CA ASP A 309 -50.79 7.23 -3.68
C ASP A 309 -49.29 6.94 -3.70
N TYR A 310 -48.67 7.33 -4.77
CA TYR A 310 -47.25 7.17 -4.98
C TYR A 310 -46.57 8.54 -5.08
N ASP A 311 -45.66 8.81 -4.20
CA ASP A 311 -44.86 10.05 -4.21
C ASP A 311 -43.38 9.71 -4.42
N PHE A 312 -42.80 10.41 -5.36
CA PHE A 312 -41.37 10.25 -5.71
C PHE A 312 -40.58 11.42 -5.13
N ARG A 313 -39.86 11.19 -4.06
CA ARG A 313 -39.00 12.19 -3.44
C ARG A 313 -37.56 12.05 -3.91
N GLN A 314 -37.13 13.01 -4.70
CA GLN A 314 -35.76 13.13 -5.11
C GLN A 314 -35.02 14.11 -4.17
N PHE A 315 -33.90 13.71 -3.62
CA PHE A 315 -33.03 14.63 -2.89
C PHE A 315 -32.43 15.63 -3.88
N GLN A 316 -32.81 16.88 -3.80
CA GLN A 316 -32.13 17.96 -4.49
C GLN A 316 -30.89 18.35 -3.67
N PHE A 317 -29.71 18.07 -4.20
CA PHE A 317 -28.49 18.68 -3.70
C PHE A 317 -28.45 20.13 -4.18
N SER A 318 -28.87 21.08 -3.32
CA SER A 318 -28.61 22.49 -3.56
C SER A 318 -27.12 22.72 -3.28
N GLY A 319 -26.33 23.01 -4.35
CA GLY A 319 -24.95 23.44 -4.27
C GLY A 319 -24.80 24.84 -3.65
#